data_82d9d49a05360c8e224a5e77b22c06e7
#
_entry.id   82d9d49a05360c8e224a5e77b22c06e7
#
_cell.length_a   1.000
_cell.length_b   1.000
_cell.length_c   1.000
_cell.angle_alpha   90.00
_cell.angle_beta   90.00
_cell.angle_gamma   90.00
#
_symmetry.space_group_name_H-M   'P 1'
#
loop_
_entity.id
_entity.type
_entity.pdbx_description
1 polymer ?
#
loop_
_entity_poly.entity_id
_entity_poly.type
_entity_poly.pdbx_seq_one_letter_code
_entity_poly.pdbx_strand_id
1 'polypeptide(L)'
;MSAPLAERLRPKTIDDYIGQEHLVGKNGVFRKFFETGNVPSFILWGPPGVGKTTLAKIVATQLARPFFTLSAVTSGVKDVREVIESAKKQRFFDAKPPLLFIDEIHRFNKSQQDSLLGAVEQGTVTLIGATTENPSFEVISPLLSRCQVYILRPMEDKDLQTLLDRALTTDAELKAREVEVRQTGALFKFSGGDARKLLNILDILAGATDGKLTITDQYVTDCLQQNIALYDKNGEQHYDVISAFIKSVRGSDPNAAIYYLARMLAGGEEPRFLARRLVILASEDIGLANPNALLLANACFDTVHKIGMPEARITLSETTIYLATSPKSNSAYMAINKAMSLVEHDTTNRPVPLHLRNAPTKLMDKAGYGKGYKYAHDFAGNFAEQEFLPDTLAGTKFYEPNTGNATEAKIAERMRELWRDKYK
;
A
#
# COMPACT_ATOMS: atom_id res chain seq x y z
N MET A 1 -2.26 -37.26 -3.21
CA MET A 1 -1.31 -36.18 -3.53
C MET A 1 -0.61 -35.82 -2.24
N SER A 2 0.72 -35.72 -2.25
CA SER A 2 1.49 -35.23 -1.11
C SER A 2 1.23 -33.75 -0.90
N ALA A 3 1.54 -33.21 0.29
CA ALA A 3 1.45 -31.77 0.53
C ALA A 3 2.43 -31.01 -0.40
N PRO A 4 2.12 -29.76 -0.80
CA PRO A 4 3.03 -28.95 -1.61
C PRO A 4 4.43 -28.84 -0.98
N LEU A 5 5.47 -28.77 -1.79
CA LEU A 5 6.88 -28.69 -1.34
C LEU A 5 7.10 -27.52 -0.37
N ALA A 6 6.47 -26.38 -0.61
CA ALA A 6 6.53 -25.22 0.27
C ALA A 6 5.98 -25.49 1.69
N GLU A 7 5.05 -26.41 1.85
CA GLU A 7 4.55 -26.81 3.17
C GLU A 7 5.44 -27.89 3.80
N ARG A 8 5.92 -28.84 3.00
CA ARG A 8 6.82 -29.91 3.46
C ARG A 8 8.14 -29.35 4.01
N LEU A 9 8.66 -28.31 3.38
CA LEU A 9 9.93 -27.65 3.76
C LEU A 9 9.75 -26.43 4.67
N ARG A 10 8.56 -26.20 5.21
CA ARG A 10 8.32 -25.08 6.12
C ARG A 10 9.23 -25.17 7.35
N PRO A 11 10.06 -24.14 7.63
CA PRO A 11 10.91 -24.11 8.83
C PRO A 11 10.12 -24.27 10.11
N LYS A 12 10.64 -25.08 11.03
CA LYS A 12 10.04 -25.34 12.35
C LYS A 12 10.75 -24.60 13.47
N THR A 13 12.02 -24.27 13.27
CA THR A 13 12.86 -23.54 14.24
C THR A 13 13.42 -22.27 13.61
N ILE A 14 13.95 -21.37 14.47
CA ILE A 14 14.59 -20.15 14.00
C ILE A 14 15.90 -20.46 13.25
N ASP A 15 16.56 -21.55 13.59
CA ASP A 15 17.81 -21.97 12.94
C ASP A 15 17.58 -22.55 11.54
N ASP A 16 16.37 -23.04 11.29
CA ASP A 16 15.94 -23.47 9.97
C ASP A 16 15.47 -22.32 9.08
N TYR A 17 15.29 -21.13 9.64
CA TYR A 17 14.74 -20.00 8.91
C TYR A 17 15.82 -19.37 8.02
N ILE A 18 15.61 -19.37 6.70
CA ILE A 18 16.56 -18.86 5.71
C ILE A 18 16.29 -17.38 5.44
N GLY A 19 17.35 -16.60 5.33
CA GLY A 19 17.29 -15.16 5.10
C GLY A 19 16.93 -14.34 6.35
N GLN A 20 16.70 -13.05 6.16
CA GLN A 20 16.34 -12.10 7.24
C GLN A 20 17.35 -12.02 8.38
N GLU A 21 18.64 -12.12 8.10
CA GLU A 21 19.72 -12.14 9.11
C GLU A 21 19.64 -10.97 10.12
N HIS A 22 19.16 -9.81 9.70
CA HIS A 22 18.96 -8.63 10.54
C HIS A 22 17.90 -8.84 11.64
N LEU A 23 16.97 -9.79 11.46
CA LEU A 23 15.91 -10.12 12.41
C LEU A 23 16.18 -11.42 13.18
N VAL A 24 16.67 -12.46 12.48
CA VAL A 24 16.78 -13.82 13.00
C VAL A 24 18.22 -14.29 13.22
N GLY A 25 19.24 -13.54 12.76
CA GLY A 25 20.64 -13.85 12.95
C GLY A 25 21.05 -13.89 14.44
N LYS A 26 22.31 -14.23 14.74
CA LYS A 26 22.81 -14.42 16.13
C LYS A 26 22.46 -13.29 17.09
N ASN A 27 22.48 -12.04 16.62
CA ASN A 27 22.13 -10.85 17.40
C ASN A 27 20.73 -10.32 17.08
N GLY A 28 19.93 -11.06 16.31
CA GLY A 28 18.62 -10.66 15.86
C GLY A 28 17.59 -10.54 16.98
N VAL A 29 16.64 -9.64 16.80
CA VAL A 29 15.61 -9.35 17.82
C VAL A 29 14.76 -10.58 18.17
N PHE A 30 14.48 -11.47 17.19
CA PHE A 30 13.68 -12.66 17.44
C PHE A 30 14.39 -13.67 18.32
N ARG A 31 15.73 -13.79 18.28
CA ARG A 31 16.48 -14.63 19.22
C ARG A 31 16.38 -14.11 20.64
N LYS A 32 16.42 -12.79 20.82
CA LYS A 32 16.23 -12.18 22.16
C LYS A 32 14.81 -12.47 22.71
N PHE A 33 13.79 -12.53 21.85
CA PHE A 33 12.46 -12.94 22.30
C PHE A 33 12.42 -14.36 22.84
N PHE A 34 13.16 -15.27 22.24
CA PHE A 34 13.25 -16.64 22.73
C PHE A 34 14.05 -16.76 24.04
N GLU A 35 15.14 -16.01 24.15
CA GLU A 35 15.99 -15.98 25.38
C GLU A 35 15.23 -15.40 26.57
N THR A 36 14.51 -14.30 26.37
CA THR A 36 13.81 -13.61 27.46
C THR A 36 12.40 -14.13 27.70
N GLY A 37 11.81 -14.81 26.72
CA GLY A 37 10.39 -15.20 26.71
C GLY A 37 9.42 -14.03 26.65
N ASN A 38 9.92 -12.81 26.44
CA ASN A 38 9.13 -11.59 26.39
C ASN A 38 8.99 -11.12 24.92
N VAL A 39 7.78 -11.12 24.42
CA VAL A 39 7.44 -10.75 23.03
C VAL A 39 6.43 -9.62 23.05
N PRO A 40 6.77 -8.43 22.56
CA PRO A 40 5.80 -7.35 22.37
C PRO A 40 4.84 -7.68 21.22
N SER A 41 3.75 -6.94 21.09
CA SER A 41 2.95 -6.95 19.88
C SER A 41 3.74 -6.34 18.72
N PHE A 42 3.66 -6.95 17.54
CA PHE A 42 4.41 -6.49 16.38
C PHE A 42 3.71 -6.74 15.05
N ILE A 43 4.15 -6.03 14.03
CA ILE A 43 3.70 -6.17 12.66
C ILE A 43 4.88 -6.58 11.78
N LEU A 44 4.71 -7.66 11.01
CA LEU A 44 5.63 -8.12 9.99
C LEU A 44 5.22 -7.50 8.66
N TRP A 45 6.03 -6.62 8.14
CA TRP A 45 5.82 -5.96 6.85
C TRP A 45 6.85 -6.44 5.83
N GLY A 46 6.39 -6.82 4.65
CA GLY A 46 7.27 -7.23 3.55
C GLY A 46 6.52 -7.95 2.45
N PRO A 47 7.14 -8.20 1.29
CA PRO A 47 6.52 -8.82 0.13
C PRO A 47 5.99 -10.23 0.42
N PRO A 48 5.18 -10.81 -0.48
CA PRO A 48 4.73 -12.19 -0.36
C PRO A 48 5.91 -13.18 -0.28
N GLY A 49 5.71 -14.35 0.31
CA GLY A 49 6.66 -15.45 0.30
C GLY A 49 7.94 -15.30 1.11
N VAL A 50 8.17 -14.16 1.77
CA VAL A 50 9.39 -13.92 2.60
C VAL A 50 9.35 -14.57 3.98
N GLY A 51 8.28 -15.32 4.31
CA GLY A 51 8.21 -16.11 5.52
C GLY A 51 7.47 -15.47 6.71
N LYS A 52 6.70 -14.38 6.55
CA LYS A 52 5.94 -13.72 7.64
C LYS A 52 5.14 -14.70 8.50
N THR A 53 4.26 -15.48 7.89
CA THR A 53 3.42 -16.49 8.57
C THR A 53 4.26 -17.59 9.22
N THR A 54 5.36 -17.98 8.58
CA THR A 54 6.30 -18.99 9.09
C THR A 54 7.00 -18.48 10.35
N LEU A 55 7.50 -17.24 10.34
CA LEU A 55 8.14 -16.62 11.51
C LEU A 55 7.18 -16.52 12.70
N ALA A 56 5.92 -16.12 12.45
CA ALA A 56 4.89 -16.08 13.48
C ALA A 56 4.64 -17.46 14.13
N LYS A 57 4.57 -18.52 13.31
CA LYS A 57 4.43 -19.90 13.80
C LYS A 57 5.64 -20.38 14.61
N ILE A 58 6.86 -20.04 14.16
CA ILE A 58 8.10 -20.37 14.90
C ILE A 58 8.07 -19.69 16.27
N VAL A 59 7.70 -18.40 16.34
CA VAL A 59 7.59 -17.68 17.62
C VAL A 59 6.61 -18.37 18.56
N ALA A 60 5.46 -18.79 18.05
CA ALA A 60 4.45 -19.49 18.86
C ALA A 60 4.96 -20.83 19.41
N THR A 61 5.57 -21.61 18.53
CA THR A 61 6.05 -22.99 18.87
C THR A 61 7.22 -22.91 19.86
N GLN A 62 8.22 -22.07 19.62
CA GLN A 62 9.38 -21.99 20.49
C GLN A 62 9.07 -21.41 21.87
N LEU A 63 8.08 -20.53 21.96
CA LEU A 63 7.65 -19.97 23.25
C LEU A 63 6.56 -20.81 23.94
N ALA A 64 6.13 -21.92 23.33
CA ALA A 64 5.06 -22.78 23.82
C ALA A 64 3.79 -21.97 24.23
N ARG A 65 3.44 -20.97 23.42
CA ARG A 65 2.26 -20.11 23.66
C ARG A 65 1.09 -20.51 22.79
N PRO A 66 -0.16 -20.47 23.28
CA PRO A 66 -1.33 -20.69 22.46
C PRO A 66 -1.33 -19.74 21.27
N PHE A 67 -1.69 -20.25 20.09
CA PHE A 67 -1.60 -19.53 18.82
C PHE A 67 -2.97 -19.52 18.11
N PHE A 68 -3.57 -18.34 18.04
CA PHE A 68 -4.80 -18.09 17.31
C PHE A 68 -4.46 -17.45 15.96
N THR A 69 -5.15 -17.87 14.93
CA THR A 69 -4.94 -17.34 13.57
C THR A 69 -6.24 -16.80 13.02
N LEU A 70 -6.22 -15.59 12.53
CA LEU A 70 -7.29 -14.96 11.76
C LEU A 70 -6.75 -14.55 10.38
N SER A 71 -7.57 -14.76 9.35
CA SER A 71 -7.31 -14.19 8.03
C SER A 71 -8.18 -12.96 7.84
N ALA A 72 -7.58 -11.81 7.62
CA ALA A 72 -8.34 -10.59 7.43
C ALA A 72 -9.21 -10.60 6.14
N VAL A 73 -8.95 -11.55 5.24
CA VAL A 73 -9.77 -11.76 4.03
C VAL A 73 -11.13 -12.39 4.35
N THR A 74 -11.19 -13.30 5.34
CA THR A 74 -12.37 -14.12 5.64
C THR A 74 -12.99 -13.85 7.00
N SER A 75 -12.26 -13.20 7.93
CA SER A 75 -12.68 -13.00 9.31
C SER A 75 -13.40 -11.67 9.51
N GLY A 76 -14.50 -11.68 10.27
CA GLY A 76 -15.28 -10.51 10.65
C GLY A 76 -14.98 -10.02 12.08
N VAL A 77 -15.65 -8.95 12.52
CA VAL A 77 -15.57 -8.42 13.89
C VAL A 77 -15.98 -9.48 14.93
N LYS A 78 -16.93 -10.36 14.57
CA LYS A 78 -17.41 -11.45 15.44
C LYS A 78 -16.28 -12.43 15.74
N ASP A 79 -15.54 -12.85 14.72
CA ASP A 79 -14.44 -13.81 14.86
C ASP A 79 -13.31 -13.24 15.73
N VAL A 80 -12.99 -11.94 15.54
CA VAL A 80 -12.03 -11.23 16.41
C VAL A 80 -12.46 -11.27 17.88
N ARG A 81 -13.74 -10.97 18.16
CA ARG A 81 -14.27 -11.00 19.53
C ARG A 81 -14.26 -12.40 20.14
N GLU A 82 -14.62 -13.42 19.38
CA GLU A 82 -14.62 -14.82 19.85
C GLU A 82 -13.20 -15.27 20.23
N VAL A 83 -12.19 -14.91 19.44
CA VAL A 83 -10.79 -15.20 19.76
C VAL A 83 -10.35 -14.46 21.02
N ILE A 84 -10.69 -13.17 21.18
CA ILE A 84 -10.37 -12.39 22.37
C ILE A 84 -11.02 -13.00 23.62
N GLU A 85 -12.29 -13.40 23.55
CA GLU A 85 -12.96 -14.05 24.68
C GLU A 85 -12.36 -15.43 25.02
N SER A 86 -11.95 -16.19 24.00
CA SER A 86 -11.24 -17.44 24.21
C SER A 86 -9.88 -17.23 24.89
N ALA A 87 -9.17 -16.18 24.47
CA ALA A 87 -7.90 -15.78 25.08
C ALA A 87 -8.08 -15.35 26.55
N LYS A 88 -9.14 -14.61 26.89
CA LYS A 88 -9.45 -14.23 28.26
C LYS A 88 -9.70 -15.46 29.16
N LYS A 89 -10.45 -16.45 28.67
CA LYS A 89 -10.72 -17.68 29.40
C LYS A 89 -9.45 -18.48 29.70
N GLN A 90 -8.52 -18.54 28.77
CA GLN A 90 -7.24 -19.23 28.96
C GLN A 90 -6.31 -18.54 29.97
N ARG A 91 -6.42 -17.23 30.13
CA ARG A 91 -5.59 -16.45 31.09
C ARG A 91 -5.90 -16.75 32.57
N PHE A 92 -7.01 -17.36 32.89
CA PHE A 92 -7.37 -17.77 34.28
C PHE A 92 -6.43 -18.84 34.87
N PHE A 93 -5.58 -19.48 34.06
CA PHE A 93 -4.67 -20.54 34.47
C PHE A 93 -3.20 -20.14 34.54
N ASP A 94 -2.90 -18.88 34.79
CA ASP A 94 -1.52 -18.34 34.93
C ASP A 94 -0.63 -18.52 33.67
N ALA A 95 -1.23 -18.72 32.52
CA ALA A 95 -0.54 -18.87 31.26
C ALA A 95 -0.12 -17.51 30.67
N LYS A 96 1.05 -17.47 30.03
CA LYS A 96 1.49 -16.31 29.23
C LYS A 96 0.39 -15.94 28.21
N PRO A 97 0.19 -14.64 27.91
CA PRO A 97 -0.83 -14.22 26.94
C PRO A 97 -0.70 -14.99 25.62
N PRO A 98 -1.79 -15.49 25.03
CA PRO A 98 -1.74 -16.17 23.76
C PRO A 98 -1.30 -15.22 22.65
N LEU A 99 -0.75 -15.77 21.57
CA LEU A 99 -0.40 -15.04 20.37
C LEU A 99 -1.61 -15.01 19.42
N LEU A 100 -2.00 -13.84 18.98
CA LEU A 100 -3.01 -13.65 17.96
C LEU A 100 -2.34 -13.23 16.65
N PHE A 101 -2.29 -14.13 15.68
CA PHE A 101 -1.76 -13.85 14.36
C PHE A 101 -2.89 -13.42 13.41
N ILE A 102 -2.71 -12.28 12.77
CA ILE A 102 -3.63 -11.77 11.74
C ILE A 102 -2.88 -11.65 10.42
N ASP A 103 -3.23 -12.52 9.48
CA ASP A 103 -2.68 -12.45 8.12
C ASP A 103 -3.40 -11.38 7.31
N GLU A 104 -2.62 -10.60 6.53
CA GLU A 104 -3.08 -9.49 5.71
C GLU A 104 -3.90 -8.44 6.51
N ILE A 105 -3.38 -8.03 7.68
CA ILE A 105 -4.07 -7.13 8.62
C ILE A 105 -4.57 -5.82 7.97
N HIS A 106 -3.95 -5.38 6.89
CA HIS A 106 -4.37 -4.21 6.11
C HIS A 106 -5.77 -4.35 5.49
N ARG A 107 -6.29 -5.57 5.35
CA ARG A 107 -7.64 -5.84 4.85
C ARG A 107 -8.72 -5.68 5.91
N PHE A 108 -8.36 -5.58 7.17
CA PHE A 108 -9.31 -5.21 8.22
C PHE A 108 -9.69 -3.74 8.10
N ASN A 109 -10.99 -3.47 8.12
CA ASN A 109 -11.49 -2.11 8.21
C ASN A 109 -11.19 -1.49 9.60
N LYS A 110 -11.36 -0.17 9.73
CA LYS A 110 -11.08 0.56 10.98
C LYS A 110 -11.78 -0.04 12.19
N SER A 111 -13.07 -0.42 12.09
CA SER A 111 -13.83 -1.01 13.19
C SER A 111 -13.30 -2.38 13.63
N GLN A 112 -12.78 -3.19 12.69
CA GLN A 112 -12.15 -4.47 12.99
C GLN A 112 -10.82 -4.25 13.73
N GLN A 113 -10.00 -3.31 13.25
CA GLN A 113 -8.75 -2.94 13.92
C GLN A 113 -8.98 -2.32 15.29
N ASP A 114 -9.98 -1.44 15.46
CA ASP A 114 -10.37 -0.86 16.75
C ASP A 114 -10.76 -1.94 17.78
N SER A 115 -11.39 -3.02 17.33
CA SER A 115 -11.79 -4.13 18.22
C SER A 115 -10.61 -4.87 18.87
N LEU A 116 -9.41 -4.72 18.31
CA LEU A 116 -8.16 -5.30 18.84
C LEU A 116 -7.52 -4.46 19.94
N LEU A 117 -7.77 -3.13 19.95
CA LEU A 117 -7.07 -2.18 20.82
C LEU A 117 -7.11 -2.58 22.29
N GLY A 118 -8.30 -2.81 22.82
CA GLY A 118 -8.46 -3.15 24.24
C GLY A 118 -7.73 -4.44 24.63
N ALA A 119 -7.73 -5.45 23.77
CA ALA A 119 -7.06 -6.71 24.03
C ALA A 119 -5.53 -6.60 23.99
N VAL A 120 -5.00 -5.75 23.10
CA VAL A 120 -3.57 -5.46 23.00
C VAL A 120 -3.10 -4.59 24.17
N GLU A 121 -3.84 -3.53 24.52
CA GLU A 121 -3.54 -2.64 25.64
C GLU A 121 -3.50 -3.36 26.98
N GLN A 122 -4.50 -4.21 27.23
CA GLN A 122 -4.60 -4.98 28.48
C GLN A 122 -3.67 -6.20 28.51
N GLY A 123 -2.91 -6.45 27.45
CA GLY A 123 -2.07 -7.64 27.30
C GLY A 123 -2.89 -8.94 27.34
N THR A 124 -4.16 -8.92 26.96
CA THR A 124 -5.00 -10.12 26.84
C THR A 124 -4.47 -11.05 25.74
N VAL A 125 -3.97 -10.48 24.68
CA VAL A 125 -3.27 -11.16 23.60
C VAL A 125 -1.98 -10.39 23.26
N THR A 126 -1.00 -11.10 22.72
CA THR A 126 0.13 -10.48 22.00
C THR A 126 -0.21 -10.54 20.50
N LEU A 127 -0.37 -9.40 19.87
CA LEU A 127 -0.72 -9.31 18.45
C LEU A 127 0.51 -9.53 17.57
N ILE A 128 0.37 -10.36 16.55
CA ILE A 128 1.30 -10.49 15.44
C ILE A 128 0.54 -10.20 14.16
N GLY A 129 0.68 -9.00 13.61
CA GLY A 129 0.11 -8.64 12.30
C GLY A 129 1.07 -9.01 11.18
N ALA A 130 0.56 -9.48 10.05
CA ALA A 130 1.33 -9.61 8.82
C ALA A 130 0.68 -8.78 7.71
N THR A 131 1.49 -8.10 6.91
CA THR A 131 1.00 -7.27 5.80
C THR A 131 2.02 -7.19 4.67
N THR A 132 1.53 -7.08 3.45
CA THR A 132 2.31 -6.74 2.27
C THR A 132 2.28 -5.23 1.99
N GLU A 133 1.31 -4.51 2.54
CA GLU A 133 1.14 -3.07 2.36
C GLU A 133 1.84 -2.27 3.48
N ASN A 134 2.15 -1.00 3.19
CA ASN A 134 2.81 -0.14 4.18
C ASN A 134 1.90 0.09 5.40
N PRO A 135 2.29 -0.40 6.58
CA PRO A 135 1.44 -0.32 7.77
C PRO A 135 1.16 1.12 8.23
N SER A 136 1.98 2.09 7.84
CA SER A 136 1.76 3.50 8.19
C SER A 136 0.51 4.09 7.53
N PHE A 137 0.04 3.50 6.43
CA PHE A 137 -1.17 3.95 5.73
C PHE A 137 -2.38 3.06 6.01
N GLU A 138 -2.15 1.78 6.26
CA GLU A 138 -3.20 0.76 6.30
C GLU A 138 -3.59 0.34 7.72
N VAL A 139 -2.70 0.53 8.70
CA VAL A 139 -2.97 0.21 10.10
C VAL A 139 -3.28 1.49 10.86
N ILE A 140 -4.37 1.49 11.65
CA ILE A 140 -4.76 2.66 12.43
C ILE A 140 -3.66 3.07 13.42
N SER A 141 -3.44 4.37 13.54
CA SER A 141 -2.39 4.94 14.39
C SER A 141 -2.42 4.46 15.85
N PRO A 142 -3.59 4.28 16.52
CA PRO A 142 -3.64 3.75 17.87
C PRO A 142 -3.10 2.32 17.98
N LEU A 143 -3.32 1.46 16.99
CA LEU A 143 -2.81 0.09 16.98
C LEU A 143 -1.31 0.07 16.65
N LEU A 144 -0.90 0.88 15.67
CA LEU A 144 0.49 1.01 15.25
C LEU A 144 1.40 1.51 16.39
N SER A 145 0.92 2.45 17.21
CA SER A 145 1.68 2.96 18.38
C SER A 145 1.95 1.91 19.48
N ARG A 146 1.24 0.79 19.45
CA ARG A 146 1.36 -0.32 20.41
C ARG A 146 2.09 -1.53 19.86
N CYS A 147 2.50 -1.46 18.59
CA CYS A 147 3.18 -2.55 17.90
C CYS A 147 4.55 -2.11 17.42
N GLN A 148 5.54 -3.01 17.48
CA GLN A 148 6.80 -2.82 16.80
C GLN A 148 6.62 -3.24 15.33
N VAL A 149 7.24 -2.52 14.39
CA VAL A 149 7.21 -2.90 12.97
C VAL A 149 8.53 -3.52 12.57
N TYR A 150 8.50 -4.74 12.04
CA TYR A 150 9.67 -5.45 11.53
C TYR A 150 9.54 -5.63 10.02
N ILE A 151 10.55 -5.18 9.30
CA ILE A 151 10.57 -5.21 7.84
C ILE A 151 11.28 -6.48 7.39
N LEU A 152 10.57 -7.31 6.63
CA LEU A 152 11.12 -8.47 5.95
C LEU A 152 11.46 -8.09 4.51
N ARG A 153 12.63 -8.48 4.05
CA ARG A 153 13.15 -8.19 2.71
C ARG A 153 12.93 -9.38 1.77
N PRO A 154 12.86 -9.17 0.45
CA PRO A 154 12.96 -10.26 -0.52
C PRO A 154 14.19 -11.12 -0.25
N MET A 155 14.12 -12.40 -0.54
CA MET A 155 15.30 -13.27 -0.46
C MET A 155 16.31 -12.87 -1.53
N GLU A 156 17.59 -12.79 -1.14
CA GLU A 156 18.69 -12.61 -2.07
C GLU A 156 19.03 -13.95 -2.77
N ASP A 157 19.76 -13.91 -3.87
CA ASP A 157 20.12 -15.11 -4.62
C ASP A 157 20.84 -16.16 -3.77
N LYS A 158 21.66 -15.74 -2.79
CA LYS A 158 22.31 -16.63 -1.82
C LYS A 158 21.30 -17.37 -0.93
N ASP A 159 20.22 -16.70 -0.54
CA ASP A 159 19.16 -17.29 0.30
C ASP A 159 18.33 -18.28 -0.53
N LEU A 160 18.02 -17.92 -1.78
CA LEU A 160 17.33 -18.78 -2.73
C LEU A 160 18.16 -20.02 -3.07
N GLN A 161 19.49 -19.87 -3.23
CA GLN A 161 20.40 -21.00 -3.42
C GLN A 161 20.38 -21.92 -2.20
N THR A 162 20.50 -21.38 -0.99
CA THR A 162 20.41 -22.17 0.25
C THR A 162 19.08 -22.90 0.36
N LEU A 163 17.97 -22.27 -0.03
CA LEU A 163 16.66 -22.90 -0.03
C LEU A 163 16.54 -24.03 -1.08
N LEU A 164 17.10 -23.81 -2.27
CA LEU A 164 17.17 -24.84 -3.32
C LEU A 164 17.98 -26.04 -2.87
N ASP A 165 19.20 -25.84 -2.34
CA ASP A 165 20.06 -26.92 -1.85
C ASP A 165 19.39 -27.70 -0.73
N ARG A 166 18.72 -27.00 0.18
CA ARG A 166 17.92 -27.64 1.23
C ARG A 166 16.77 -28.46 0.65
N ALA A 167 16.04 -27.94 -0.34
CA ALA A 167 14.97 -28.68 -0.99
C ALA A 167 15.46 -29.99 -1.59
N LEU A 168 16.58 -29.96 -2.31
CA LEU A 168 17.17 -31.12 -2.97
C LEU A 168 17.75 -32.15 -1.98
N THR A 169 18.21 -31.69 -0.82
CA THR A 169 18.87 -32.57 0.17
C THR A 169 17.94 -33.11 1.24
N THR A 170 16.83 -32.44 1.55
CA THR A 170 15.96 -32.82 2.67
C THR A 170 14.59 -33.35 2.25
N ASP A 171 14.05 -32.91 1.11
CA ASP A 171 12.75 -33.41 0.65
C ASP A 171 12.85 -34.84 0.12
N ALA A 172 12.00 -35.73 0.64
CA ALA A 172 12.06 -37.16 0.32
C ALA A 172 11.77 -37.42 -1.15
N GLU A 173 10.87 -36.68 -1.79
CA GLU A 173 10.48 -36.90 -3.19
C GLU A 173 11.58 -36.38 -4.14
N LEU A 174 12.15 -35.21 -3.86
CA LEU A 174 13.24 -34.66 -4.67
C LEU A 174 14.53 -35.46 -4.48
N LYS A 175 14.83 -35.92 -3.26
CA LYS A 175 15.99 -36.74 -2.96
C LYS A 175 15.94 -38.13 -3.59
N ALA A 176 14.74 -38.71 -3.75
CA ALA A 176 14.55 -39.98 -4.44
C ALA A 176 14.73 -39.91 -5.95
N ARG A 177 14.74 -38.69 -6.51
CA ARG A 177 14.98 -38.41 -7.92
C ARG A 177 16.44 -38.03 -8.17
N GLU A 178 16.94 -38.37 -9.34
CA GLU A 178 18.22 -37.89 -9.82
C GLU A 178 18.03 -36.45 -10.35
N VAL A 179 18.28 -35.44 -9.48
CA VAL A 179 18.16 -34.03 -9.84
C VAL A 179 19.54 -33.44 -10.12
N GLU A 180 19.74 -32.93 -11.32
CA GLU A 180 20.96 -32.24 -11.75
C GLU A 180 20.62 -30.76 -11.99
N VAL A 181 21.23 -29.86 -11.21
CA VAL A 181 21.06 -28.41 -11.39
C VAL A 181 22.25 -27.86 -12.16
N ARG A 182 22.01 -27.42 -13.39
CA ARG A 182 23.05 -26.83 -14.26
C ARG A 182 23.00 -25.30 -14.27
N GLN A 183 21.79 -24.74 -14.17
CA GLN A 183 21.57 -23.29 -14.20
C GLN A 183 20.43 -22.93 -13.26
N THR A 184 20.54 -21.78 -12.58
CA THR A 184 19.56 -21.29 -11.60
C THR A 184 19.02 -19.89 -11.95
N GLY A 185 19.55 -19.26 -13.01
CA GLY A 185 19.21 -17.88 -13.36
C GLY A 185 17.71 -17.67 -13.61
N ALA A 186 17.10 -18.50 -14.45
CA ALA A 186 15.65 -18.41 -14.71
C ALA A 186 14.84 -18.77 -13.46
N LEU A 187 15.27 -19.78 -12.68
CA LEU A 187 14.58 -20.20 -11.46
C LEU A 187 14.51 -19.07 -10.43
N PHE A 188 15.62 -18.39 -10.15
CA PHE A 188 15.67 -17.26 -9.22
C PHE A 188 14.94 -16.04 -9.78
N LYS A 189 15.10 -15.76 -11.06
CA LYS A 189 14.39 -14.68 -11.75
C LYS A 189 12.87 -14.84 -11.65
N PHE A 190 12.34 -16.03 -11.90
CA PHE A 190 10.91 -16.29 -11.83
C PHE A 190 10.38 -16.36 -10.38
N SER A 191 11.21 -16.72 -9.41
CA SER A 191 10.82 -16.67 -7.99
C SER A 191 10.71 -15.23 -7.48
N GLY A 192 11.53 -14.30 -7.99
CA GLY A 192 11.51 -12.89 -7.59
C GLY A 192 11.80 -12.66 -6.10
N GLY A 193 12.60 -13.50 -5.46
CA GLY A 193 12.89 -13.42 -4.02
C GLY A 193 11.81 -14.02 -3.12
N ASP A 194 10.81 -14.69 -3.69
CA ASP A 194 9.72 -15.38 -2.98
C ASP A 194 10.04 -16.87 -2.80
N ALA A 195 10.27 -17.31 -1.55
CA ALA A 195 10.57 -18.70 -1.21
C ALA A 195 9.45 -19.67 -1.62
N ARG A 196 8.19 -19.29 -1.42
CA ARG A 196 7.05 -20.16 -1.76
C ARG A 196 6.98 -20.36 -3.27
N LYS A 197 7.22 -19.29 -4.02
CA LYS A 197 7.21 -19.33 -5.49
C LYS A 197 8.35 -20.17 -6.03
N LEU A 198 9.56 -20.06 -5.46
CA LEU A 198 10.69 -20.94 -5.80
C LEU A 198 10.33 -22.41 -5.61
N LEU A 199 9.80 -22.77 -4.44
CA LEU A 199 9.43 -24.15 -4.13
C LEU A 199 8.26 -24.67 -4.98
N ASN A 200 7.28 -23.82 -5.30
CA ASN A 200 6.21 -24.18 -6.23
C ASN A 200 6.72 -24.42 -7.65
N ILE A 201 7.69 -23.61 -8.11
CA ILE A 201 8.33 -23.84 -9.41
C ILE A 201 9.04 -25.21 -9.40
N LEU A 202 9.75 -25.56 -8.34
CA LEU A 202 10.39 -26.88 -8.21
C LEU A 202 9.37 -28.02 -8.23
N ASP A 203 8.22 -27.89 -7.57
CA ASP A 203 7.12 -28.87 -7.64
C ASP A 203 6.63 -29.05 -9.09
N ILE A 204 6.44 -27.93 -9.83
CA ILE A 204 6.03 -27.97 -11.25
C ILE A 204 7.07 -28.70 -12.10
N LEU A 205 8.36 -28.33 -11.97
CA LEU A 205 9.44 -28.95 -12.74
C LEU A 205 9.57 -30.45 -12.43
N ALA A 206 9.42 -30.81 -11.16
CA ALA A 206 9.43 -32.19 -10.73
C ALA A 206 8.21 -32.98 -11.25
N GLY A 207 7.04 -32.37 -11.31
CA GLY A 207 5.82 -32.97 -11.86
C GLY A 207 5.81 -33.11 -13.39
N ALA A 208 6.63 -32.33 -14.10
CA ALA A 208 6.68 -32.34 -15.56
C ALA A 208 7.50 -33.51 -16.16
N THR A 209 8.22 -34.28 -15.35
CA THR A 209 9.03 -35.43 -15.82
C THR A 209 8.96 -36.61 -14.84
N ASP A 210 8.93 -37.82 -15.35
CA ASP A 210 8.95 -39.04 -14.55
C ASP A 210 10.37 -39.61 -14.29
N GLY A 211 11.39 -39.04 -14.94
CA GLY A 211 12.77 -39.52 -14.87
C GLY A 211 13.73 -38.51 -14.19
N LYS A 212 14.99 -38.55 -14.65
CA LYS A 212 16.02 -37.60 -14.25
C LYS A 212 15.56 -36.17 -14.53
N LEU A 213 15.65 -35.29 -13.53
CA LEU A 213 15.34 -33.88 -13.66
C LEU A 213 16.62 -33.06 -13.86
N THR A 214 16.79 -32.49 -15.04
CA THR A 214 17.90 -31.55 -15.31
C THR A 214 17.36 -30.13 -15.37
N ILE A 215 17.73 -29.31 -14.38
CA ILE A 215 17.28 -27.92 -14.28
C ILE A 215 18.24 -27.03 -15.06
N THR A 216 17.73 -26.44 -16.14
CA THR A 216 18.41 -25.42 -16.96
C THR A 216 17.49 -24.20 -17.10
N ASP A 217 18.01 -23.04 -17.43
CA ASP A 217 17.21 -21.84 -17.64
C ASP A 217 16.17 -22.01 -18.75
N GLN A 218 16.53 -22.77 -19.82
CA GLN A 218 15.62 -23.09 -20.90
C GLN A 218 14.48 -23.98 -20.41
N TYR A 219 14.79 -25.09 -19.69
CA TYR A 219 13.77 -26.00 -19.19
C TYR A 219 12.80 -25.31 -18.22
N VAL A 220 13.31 -24.47 -17.32
CA VAL A 220 12.48 -23.67 -16.41
C VAL A 220 11.53 -22.76 -17.20
N THR A 221 12.06 -22.07 -18.23
CA THR A 221 11.26 -21.17 -19.06
C THR A 221 10.17 -21.92 -19.83
N ASP A 222 10.49 -23.07 -20.43
CA ASP A 222 9.56 -23.88 -21.20
C ASP A 222 8.44 -24.46 -20.33
N CYS A 223 8.78 -25.00 -19.15
CA CYS A 223 7.80 -25.55 -18.20
C CYS A 223 6.86 -24.49 -17.61
N LEU A 224 7.31 -23.24 -17.46
CA LEU A 224 6.49 -22.18 -16.93
C LEU A 224 5.65 -21.47 -18.01
N GLN A 225 5.62 -21.99 -19.24
CA GLN A 225 4.88 -21.42 -20.38
C GLN A 225 5.17 -19.93 -20.56
N GLN A 226 5.99 -19.59 -21.47
CA GLN A 226 6.61 -18.33 -21.92
C GLN A 226 5.89 -16.98 -21.74
N ASN A 227 4.76 -16.90 -21.05
CA ASN A 227 3.96 -15.70 -20.90
C ASN A 227 3.99 -15.09 -19.49
N ILE A 228 5.04 -15.34 -18.74
CA ILE A 228 5.21 -14.62 -17.49
C ILE A 228 5.96 -13.32 -17.79
N ALA A 229 5.19 -12.30 -18.13
CA ALA A 229 5.68 -10.94 -17.92
C ALA A 229 6.15 -10.89 -16.45
N LEU A 230 7.40 -10.48 -16.25
CA LEU A 230 8.06 -10.35 -14.94
C LEU A 230 7.41 -9.19 -14.14
N TYR A 231 6.14 -9.34 -13.88
CA TYR A 231 5.33 -8.41 -13.12
C TYR A 231 4.73 -9.17 -11.95
N ASP A 232 5.32 -8.98 -10.79
CA ASP A 232 4.71 -9.44 -9.54
C ASP A 232 3.69 -8.41 -9.09
N LYS A 233 2.40 -8.75 -9.20
CA LYS A 233 1.26 -7.88 -8.92
C LYS A 233 1.25 -7.31 -7.49
N ASN A 234 2.00 -7.89 -6.56
CA ASN A 234 2.05 -7.50 -5.15
C ASN A 234 3.49 -7.33 -4.61
N GLY A 235 4.52 -7.30 -5.47
CA GLY A 235 5.92 -7.19 -5.07
C GLY A 235 6.51 -5.79 -5.28
N GLU A 236 7.77 -5.63 -4.90
CA GLU A 236 8.53 -4.38 -5.02
C GLU A 236 8.56 -3.86 -6.46
N GLN A 237 8.61 -4.75 -7.45
CA GLN A 237 8.58 -4.39 -8.88
C GLN A 237 7.25 -3.77 -9.31
N HIS A 238 6.12 -4.13 -8.67
CA HIS A 238 4.84 -3.49 -8.91
C HIS A 238 4.90 -1.99 -8.58
N TYR A 239 5.42 -1.65 -7.38
CA TYR A 239 5.57 -0.25 -6.97
C TYR A 239 6.56 0.51 -7.82
N ASP A 240 7.65 -0.13 -8.26
CA ASP A 240 8.65 0.48 -9.13
C ASP A 240 8.10 0.80 -10.51
N VAL A 241 7.38 -0.14 -11.15
CA VAL A 241 6.80 0.07 -12.48
C VAL A 241 5.69 1.12 -12.44
N ILE A 242 4.82 1.10 -11.42
CA ILE A 242 3.80 2.14 -11.21
C ILE A 242 4.45 3.50 -10.97
N SER A 243 5.50 3.55 -10.13
CA SER A 243 6.23 4.79 -9.87
C SER A 243 6.89 5.34 -11.14
N ALA A 244 7.47 4.47 -11.97
CA ALA A 244 8.04 4.84 -13.26
C ALA A 244 6.96 5.34 -14.24
N PHE A 245 5.80 4.68 -14.29
CA PHE A 245 4.64 5.12 -15.08
C PHE A 245 4.19 6.53 -14.68
N ILE A 246 3.94 6.76 -13.39
CA ILE A 246 3.52 8.05 -12.84
C ILE A 246 4.56 9.13 -13.19
N LYS A 247 5.84 8.86 -12.95
CA LYS A 247 6.94 9.80 -13.24
C LYS A 247 7.08 10.10 -14.73
N SER A 248 6.82 9.12 -15.60
CA SER A 248 6.86 9.33 -17.06
C SER A 248 5.72 10.24 -17.52
N VAL A 249 4.49 10.05 -17.02
CA VAL A 249 3.36 10.95 -17.31
C VAL A 249 3.64 12.36 -16.76
N ARG A 250 4.11 12.48 -15.53
CA ARG A 250 4.49 13.74 -14.88
C ARG A 250 5.62 14.43 -15.64
N GLY A 251 6.63 13.68 -16.08
CA GLY A 251 7.77 14.15 -16.84
C GLY A 251 7.49 14.44 -18.32
N SER A 252 6.24 14.26 -18.78
CA SER A 252 5.82 14.52 -20.16
C SER A 252 6.50 13.63 -21.20
N ASP A 253 6.85 12.39 -20.84
CA ASP A 253 7.32 11.38 -21.79
C ASP A 253 6.21 10.35 -22.09
N PRO A 254 5.44 10.53 -23.20
CA PRO A 254 4.38 9.62 -23.58
C PRO A 254 4.89 8.23 -23.98
N ASN A 255 6.12 8.12 -24.52
CA ASN A 255 6.68 6.84 -24.96
C ASN A 255 7.05 5.96 -23.76
N ALA A 256 7.74 6.53 -22.76
CA ALA A 256 8.04 5.84 -21.51
C ALA A 256 6.74 5.47 -20.76
N ALA A 257 5.76 6.38 -20.71
CA ALA A 257 4.48 6.12 -20.07
C ALA A 257 3.74 4.93 -20.72
N ILE A 258 3.67 4.87 -22.04
CA ILE A 258 3.06 3.74 -22.77
C ILE A 258 3.84 2.44 -22.55
N TYR A 259 5.16 2.49 -22.53
CA TYR A 259 5.98 1.32 -22.25
C TYR A 259 5.67 0.73 -20.87
N TYR A 260 5.62 1.56 -19.82
CA TYR A 260 5.30 1.10 -18.46
C TYR A 260 3.83 0.67 -18.33
N LEU A 261 2.88 1.34 -19.02
CA LEU A 261 1.50 0.89 -19.10
C LEU A 261 1.40 -0.52 -19.70
N ALA A 262 2.09 -0.76 -20.83
CA ALA A 262 2.12 -2.08 -21.47
C ALA A 262 2.75 -3.15 -20.56
N ARG A 263 3.82 -2.84 -19.83
CA ARG A 263 4.42 -3.75 -18.83
C ARG A 263 3.44 -4.13 -17.73
N MET A 264 2.68 -3.18 -17.21
CA MET A 264 1.67 -3.44 -16.17
C MET A 264 0.53 -4.31 -16.71
N LEU A 265 0.01 -3.99 -17.89
CA LEU A 265 -1.06 -4.78 -18.53
C LEU A 265 -0.62 -6.20 -18.86
N ALA A 266 0.59 -6.38 -19.43
CA ALA A 266 1.17 -7.68 -19.70
C ALA A 266 1.43 -8.48 -18.42
N GLY A 267 1.72 -7.81 -17.30
CA GLY A 267 1.87 -8.38 -15.97
C GLY A 267 0.56 -8.75 -15.28
N GLY A 268 -0.60 -8.48 -15.93
CA GLY A 268 -1.92 -8.80 -15.38
C GLY A 268 -2.42 -7.80 -14.34
N GLU A 269 -1.91 -6.55 -14.35
CA GLU A 269 -2.43 -5.50 -13.49
C GLU A 269 -3.89 -5.20 -13.82
N GLU A 270 -4.67 -4.90 -12.78
CA GLU A 270 -6.08 -4.60 -12.95
C GLU A 270 -6.28 -3.29 -13.75
N PRO A 271 -6.95 -3.31 -14.89
CA PRO A 271 -7.15 -2.11 -15.72
C PRO A 271 -7.82 -0.95 -14.97
N ARG A 272 -8.73 -1.25 -14.02
CA ARG A 272 -9.38 -0.23 -13.19
C ARG A 272 -8.39 0.46 -12.23
N PHE A 273 -7.42 -0.29 -11.71
CA PHE A 273 -6.38 0.28 -10.88
C PHE A 273 -5.56 1.30 -11.67
N LEU A 274 -5.17 0.96 -12.91
CA LEU A 274 -4.45 1.87 -13.81
C LEU A 274 -5.27 3.10 -14.16
N ALA A 275 -6.55 2.93 -14.48
CA ALA A 275 -7.47 4.03 -14.75
C ALA A 275 -7.62 4.96 -13.53
N ARG A 276 -7.70 4.42 -12.31
CA ARG A 276 -7.72 5.21 -11.06
C ARG A 276 -6.46 6.06 -10.91
N ARG A 277 -5.27 5.50 -11.25
CA ARG A 277 -4.02 6.26 -11.22
C ARG A 277 -4.03 7.42 -12.22
N LEU A 278 -4.61 7.24 -13.40
CA LEU A 278 -4.78 8.33 -14.37
C LEU A 278 -5.69 9.44 -13.85
N VAL A 279 -6.78 9.12 -13.14
CA VAL A 279 -7.65 10.12 -12.49
C VAL A 279 -6.88 10.93 -11.45
N ILE A 280 -6.05 10.27 -10.63
CA ILE A 280 -5.20 10.96 -9.64
C ILE A 280 -4.20 11.88 -10.34
N LEU A 281 -3.47 11.39 -11.36
CA LEU A 281 -2.50 12.17 -12.13
C LEU A 281 -3.13 13.38 -12.81
N ALA A 282 -4.35 13.23 -13.35
CA ALA A 282 -5.09 14.32 -13.95
C ALA A 282 -5.37 15.46 -12.96
N SER A 283 -5.61 15.16 -11.70
CA SER A 283 -5.86 16.14 -10.63
C SER A 283 -4.56 16.69 -10.02
N GLU A 284 -3.58 15.81 -9.78
CA GLU A 284 -2.34 16.14 -9.07
C GLU A 284 -1.34 16.88 -9.96
N ASP A 285 -1.10 16.38 -11.18
CA ASP A 285 0.00 16.83 -12.02
C ASP A 285 -0.43 17.73 -13.19
N ILE A 286 -1.67 17.58 -13.70
CA ILE A 286 -2.22 18.44 -14.75
C ILE A 286 -3.07 19.56 -14.15
N GLY A 287 -3.98 19.22 -13.26
CA GLY A 287 -4.79 20.17 -12.50
C GLY A 287 -5.41 21.27 -13.34
N LEU A 288 -5.24 22.50 -12.90
CA LEU A 288 -5.82 23.68 -13.54
C LEU A 288 -5.14 24.09 -14.87
N ALA A 289 -3.99 23.50 -15.21
CA ALA A 289 -3.35 23.77 -16.50
C ALA A 289 -4.21 23.26 -17.67
N ASN A 290 -4.93 22.13 -17.47
CA ASN A 290 -5.89 21.59 -18.43
C ASN A 290 -7.05 20.88 -17.70
N PRO A 291 -8.14 21.59 -17.36
CA PRO A 291 -9.28 21.02 -16.64
C PRO A 291 -9.95 19.83 -17.33
N ASN A 292 -9.84 19.70 -18.67
CA ASN A 292 -10.37 18.57 -19.41
C ASN A 292 -9.66 17.25 -19.09
N ALA A 293 -8.46 17.30 -18.53
CA ALA A 293 -7.70 16.12 -18.16
C ALA A 293 -8.45 15.22 -17.17
N LEU A 294 -9.05 15.82 -16.12
CA LEU A 294 -9.84 15.08 -15.15
C LEU A 294 -11.11 14.50 -15.76
N LEU A 295 -11.78 15.23 -16.67
CA LEU A 295 -12.98 14.74 -17.36
C LEU A 295 -12.65 13.53 -18.23
N LEU A 296 -11.57 13.58 -19.00
CA LEU A 296 -11.12 12.48 -19.84
C LEU A 296 -10.69 11.26 -19.00
N ALA A 297 -9.93 11.49 -17.93
CA ALA A 297 -9.49 10.41 -17.05
C ALA A 297 -10.68 9.72 -16.36
N ASN A 298 -11.70 10.47 -15.95
CA ASN A 298 -12.91 9.89 -15.37
C ASN A 298 -13.71 9.12 -16.42
N ALA A 299 -13.86 9.64 -17.63
CA ALA A 299 -14.49 8.91 -18.75
C ALA A 299 -13.72 7.61 -19.06
N CYS A 300 -12.38 7.64 -19.01
CA CYS A 300 -11.54 6.45 -19.15
C CYS A 300 -11.85 5.42 -18.05
N PHE A 301 -11.92 5.84 -16.79
CA PHE A 301 -12.23 4.95 -15.67
C PHE A 301 -13.58 4.24 -15.87
N ASP A 302 -14.62 4.97 -16.26
CA ASP A 302 -15.95 4.43 -16.53
C ASP A 302 -15.95 3.50 -17.75
N THR A 303 -15.24 3.86 -18.81
CA THR A 303 -15.13 3.06 -20.04
C THR A 303 -14.43 1.74 -19.77
N VAL A 304 -13.27 1.76 -19.07
CA VAL A 304 -12.53 0.56 -18.70
C VAL A 304 -13.40 -0.40 -17.88
N HIS A 305 -14.25 0.15 -17.01
CA HIS A 305 -15.19 -0.66 -16.24
C HIS A 305 -16.26 -1.33 -17.12
N LYS A 306 -16.74 -0.65 -18.16
CA LYS A 306 -17.81 -1.13 -19.03
C LYS A 306 -17.35 -2.15 -20.07
N ILE A 307 -16.19 -1.91 -20.70
CA ILE A 307 -15.74 -2.73 -21.83
C ILE A 307 -14.80 -3.86 -21.44
N GLY A 308 -13.99 -3.70 -20.37
CA GLY A 308 -13.02 -4.71 -19.94
C GLY A 308 -11.87 -4.93 -20.95
N MET A 309 -11.04 -5.95 -20.66
CA MET A 309 -9.95 -6.37 -21.56
C MET A 309 -10.47 -7.30 -22.66
N PRO A 310 -9.87 -7.33 -23.85
CA PRO A 310 -8.62 -6.66 -24.21
C PRO A 310 -8.78 -5.20 -24.70
N GLU A 311 -9.98 -4.70 -24.95
CA GLU A 311 -10.24 -3.40 -25.58
C GLU A 311 -9.93 -2.21 -24.66
N ALA A 312 -10.07 -2.37 -23.34
CA ALA A 312 -9.77 -1.32 -22.33
C ALA A 312 -8.34 -0.74 -22.47
N ARG A 313 -7.38 -1.52 -23.02
CA ARG A 313 -6.02 -1.05 -23.29
C ARG A 313 -5.96 0.17 -24.21
N ILE A 314 -6.92 0.28 -25.13
CA ILE A 314 -6.97 1.38 -26.12
C ILE A 314 -7.29 2.69 -25.41
N THR A 315 -8.36 2.70 -24.62
CA THR A 315 -8.78 3.88 -23.83
C THR A 315 -7.73 4.27 -22.79
N LEU A 316 -7.09 3.29 -22.12
CA LEU A 316 -5.98 3.55 -21.21
C LEU A 316 -4.80 4.20 -21.91
N SER A 317 -4.44 3.72 -23.12
CA SER A 317 -3.37 4.28 -23.92
C SER A 317 -3.66 5.72 -24.35
N GLU A 318 -4.85 5.99 -24.90
CA GLU A 318 -5.30 7.32 -25.31
C GLU A 318 -5.21 8.32 -24.14
N THR A 319 -5.77 7.95 -22.99
CA THR A 319 -5.76 8.80 -21.80
C THR A 319 -4.35 9.02 -21.28
N THR A 320 -3.50 8.00 -21.27
CA THR A 320 -2.09 8.10 -20.85
C THR A 320 -1.33 9.11 -21.74
N ILE A 321 -1.47 9.02 -23.05
CA ILE A 321 -0.83 9.95 -23.99
C ILE A 321 -1.33 11.37 -23.76
N TYR A 322 -2.66 11.55 -23.64
CA TYR A 322 -3.27 12.85 -23.40
C TYR A 322 -2.73 13.51 -22.13
N LEU A 323 -2.66 12.77 -21.02
CA LEU A 323 -2.13 13.29 -19.77
C LEU A 323 -0.62 13.57 -19.85
N ALA A 324 0.16 12.67 -20.49
CA ALA A 324 1.60 12.87 -20.67
C ALA A 324 1.91 14.12 -21.50
N THR A 325 1.11 14.41 -22.53
CA THR A 325 1.30 15.57 -23.42
C THR A 325 0.61 16.86 -22.97
N SER A 326 -0.24 16.81 -21.93
CA SER A 326 -0.90 17.99 -21.37
C SER A 326 0.09 18.90 -20.62
N PRO A 327 -0.16 20.23 -20.58
CA PRO A 327 0.55 21.13 -19.68
C PRO A 327 0.42 20.67 -18.23
N LYS A 328 1.44 20.90 -17.40
CA LYS A 328 1.48 20.43 -16.01
C LYS A 328 1.27 21.59 -15.04
N SER A 329 0.48 21.34 -14.00
CA SER A 329 0.39 22.19 -12.82
C SER A 329 -0.06 21.39 -11.60
N ASN A 330 0.66 21.53 -10.52
CA ASN A 330 0.30 20.98 -9.21
C ASN A 330 -0.19 22.08 -8.24
N SER A 331 -0.53 23.26 -8.75
CA SER A 331 -0.91 24.42 -7.94
C SER A 331 -2.06 24.13 -6.98
N ALA A 332 -3.09 23.42 -7.42
CA ALA A 332 -4.24 23.02 -6.59
C ALA A 332 -3.83 21.99 -5.52
N TYR A 333 -2.99 21.02 -5.87
CA TYR A 333 -2.44 20.04 -4.93
C TYR A 333 -1.58 20.71 -3.84
N MET A 334 -0.71 21.64 -4.23
CA MET A 334 0.10 22.39 -3.27
C MET A 334 -0.75 23.29 -2.37
N ALA A 335 -1.82 23.89 -2.91
CA ALA A 335 -2.73 24.75 -2.16
C ALA A 335 -3.42 23.99 -1.02
N ILE A 336 -3.99 22.82 -1.30
CA ILE A 336 -4.67 22.01 -0.28
C ILE A 336 -3.68 21.48 0.75
N ASN A 337 -2.49 21.02 0.34
CA ASN A 337 -1.49 20.52 1.27
C ASN A 337 -1.00 21.63 2.22
N LYS A 338 -0.78 22.84 1.72
CA LYS A 338 -0.40 23.99 2.54
C LYS A 338 -1.50 24.34 3.55
N ALA A 339 -2.76 24.31 3.13
CA ALA A 339 -3.89 24.56 4.02
C ALA A 339 -4.07 23.44 5.06
N MET A 340 -3.97 22.17 4.67
CA MET A 340 -4.05 21.03 5.58
C MET A 340 -2.94 21.04 6.61
N SER A 341 -1.68 21.28 6.20
CA SER A 341 -0.56 21.39 7.11
C SER A 341 -0.76 22.49 8.16
N LEU A 342 -1.31 23.63 7.75
CA LEU A 342 -1.63 24.70 8.70
C LEU A 342 -2.70 24.26 9.70
N VAL A 343 -3.79 23.66 9.22
CA VAL A 343 -4.92 23.22 10.08
C VAL A 343 -4.51 22.11 11.05
N GLU A 344 -3.71 21.14 10.59
CA GLU A 344 -3.25 20.00 11.41
C GLU A 344 -2.28 20.41 12.52
N HIS A 345 -1.49 21.46 12.30
CA HIS A 345 -0.52 21.96 13.29
C HIS A 345 -1.06 23.16 14.09
N ASP A 346 -2.26 23.63 13.78
CA ASP A 346 -2.87 24.76 14.48
C ASP A 346 -3.47 24.33 15.82
N THR A 347 -2.82 24.71 16.89
CA THR A 347 -3.32 24.52 18.26
C THR A 347 -4.33 25.60 18.69
N THR A 348 -4.53 26.64 17.85
CA THR A 348 -5.44 27.75 18.15
C THR A 348 -6.79 27.52 17.48
N ASN A 349 -7.86 27.61 18.27
CA ASN A 349 -9.21 27.58 17.71
C ASN A 349 -9.49 28.93 17.01
N ARG A 350 -9.25 29.00 15.70
CA ARG A 350 -9.51 30.19 14.89
C ARG A 350 -10.99 30.27 14.52
N PRO A 351 -11.76 31.18 15.12
CA PRO A 351 -13.17 31.25 14.82
C PRO A 351 -13.43 31.77 13.41
N VAL A 352 -14.46 31.25 12.77
CA VAL A 352 -14.96 31.80 11.51
C VAL A 352 -15.39 33.25 11.74
N PRO A 353 -15.04 34.22 10.87
CA PRO A 353 -15.47 35.62 11.01
C PRO A 353 -16.99 35.76 11.18
N LEU A 354 -17.44 36.65 12.06
CA LEU A 354 -18.87 36.77 12.42
C LEU A 354 -19.75 37.07 11.21
N HIS A 355 -19.30 37.91 10.30
CA HIS A 355 -20.04 38.29 9.09
C HIS A 355 -20.27 37.12 8.13
N LEU A 356 -19.46 36.04 8.20
CA LEU A 356 -19.61 34.83 7.38
C LEU A 356 -20.51 33.77 8.02
N ARG A 357 -20.93 33.97 9.28
CA ARG A 357 -21.77 33.00 9.99
C ARG A 357 -23.24 33.28 9.72
N ASN A 358 -24.02 32.23 9.50
CA ASN A 358 -25.47 32.36 9.39
C ASN A 358 -26.12 32.62 10.75
N ALA A 359 -27.14 33.46 10.76
CA ALA A 359 -27.93 33.81 11.98
C ALA A 359 -29.35 33.21 11.94
N PRO A 360 -29.53 31.86 12.06
CA PRO A 360 -30.83 31.21 11.94
C PRO A 360 -31.76 31.54 13.14
N THR A 361 -31.22 32.09 14.22
CA THR A 361 -32.01 32.44 15.43
C THR A 361 -31.81 33.91 15.78
N LYS A 362 -32.86 34.50 16.45
CA LYS A 362 -32.79 35.89 16.95
C LYS A 362 -31.63 36.11 17.93
N LEU A 363 -31.19 35.10 18.64
CA LEU A 363 -30.04 35.18 19.54
C LEU A 363 -28.74 35.35 18.78
N MET A 364 -28.56 34.58 17.69
CA MET A 364 -27.37 34.67 16.83
C MET A 364 -27.33 36.02 16.09
N ASP A 365 -28.47 36.52 15.62
CA ASP A 365 -28.57 37.84 15.01
C ASP A 365 -28.15 38.95 16.00
N LYS A 366 -28.65 38.89 17.24
CA LYS A 366 -28.23 39.81 18.31
C LYS A 366 -26.76 39.67 18.66
N ALA A 367 -26.15 38.50 18.49
CA ALA A 367 -24.74 38.25 18.67
C ALA A 367 -23.86 38.71 17.48
N GLY A 368 -24.49 39.31 16.46
CA GLY A 368 -23.77 39.92 15.31
C GLY A 368 -23.40 38.92 14.18
N TYR A 369 -24.01 37.73 14.16
CA TYR A 369 -23.80 36.77 13.09
C TYR A 369 -24.37 37.29 11.78
N GLY A 370 -23.61 37.20 10.68
CA GLY A 370 -23.99 37.70 9.35
C GLY A 370 -23.97 39.21 9.18
N LYS A 371 -23.72 39.96 10.27
CA LYS A 371 -23.74 41.43 10.22
C LYS A 371 -22.56 41.95 9.40
N GLY A 372 -22.85 42.77 8.38
CA GLY A 372 -21.85 43.37 7.50
C GLY A 372 -21.42 42.47 6.35
N TYR A 373 -22.00 41.28 6.17
CA TYR A 373 -21.74 40.44 5.00
C TYR A 373 -22.19 41.15 3.71
N LYS A 374 -21.30 41.21 2.73
CA LYS A 374 -21.57 41.77 1.41
C LYS A 374 -21.89 40.65 0.45
N TYR A 375 -23.14 40.58 0.02
CA TYR A 375 -23.54 39.56 -0.96
C TYR A 375 -23.02 39.92 -2.35
N ALA A 376 -22.08 39.13 -2.88
CA ALA A 376 -21.32 39.49 -4.08
C ALA A 376 -22.20 39.78 -5.31
N HIS A 377 -23.35 39.12 -5.45
CA HIS A 377 -24.28 39.34 -6.58
C HIS A 377 -24.96 40.72 -6.58
N ASP A 378 -24.93 41.46 -5.46
CA ASP A 378 -25.47 42.82 -5.36
C ASP A 378 -24.46 43.87 -5.86
N PHE A 379 -23.23 43.45 -6.23
CA PHE A 379 -22.15 44.33 -6.64
C PHE A 379 -21.76 44.11 -8.10
N ALA A 380 -21.21 45.13 -8.73
CA ALA A 380 -20.74 45.08 -10.11
C ALA A 380 -19.68 44.00 -10.30
N GLY A 381 -19.82 43.23 -11.36
CA GLY A 381 -18.93 42.12 -11.64
C GLY A 381 -19.07 40.92 -10.69
N ASN A 382 -20.16 40.88 -9.89
CA ASN A 382 -20.39 39.86 -8.86
C ASN A 382 -19.21 39.70 -7.88
N PHE A 383 -18.61 40.83 -7.51
CA PHE A 383 -17.48 40.86 -6.60
C PHE A 383 -17.64 41.96 -5.54
N ALA A 384 -17.46 41.59 -4.29
CA ALA A 384 -17.43 42.51 -3.16
C ALA A 384 -16.15 42.28 -2.34
N GLU A 385 -15.32 43.31 -2.22
CA GLU A 385 -14.10 43.19 -1.41
C GLU A 385 -14.45 43.07 0.07
N GLN A 386 -14.13 41.92 0.66
CA GLN A 386 -14.27 41.61 2.08
C GLN A 386 -13.27 40.52 2.47
N GLU A 387 -13.01 40.35 3.76
CA GLU A 387 -12.16 39.29 4.27
C GLU A 387 -12.97 38.00 4.47
N PHE A 388 -12.43 36.88 3.99
CA PHE A 388 -13.06 35.55 4.14
C PHE A 388 -12.28 34.64 5.09
N LEU A 389 -11.00 34.93 5.32
CA LEU A 389 -10.21 34.17 6.28
C LEU A 389 -10.39 34.73 7.70
N PRO A 390 -10.13 33.95 8.76
CA PRO A 390 -9.95 34.51 10.10
C PRO A 390 -8.93 35.62 10.11
N ASP A 391 -9.13 36.67 10.93
CA ASP A 391 -8.30 37.86 10.99
C ASP A 391 -6.80 37.55 11.13
N THR A 392 -6.48 36.51 11.89
CA THR A 392 -5.09 36.01 12.09
C THR A 392 -4.48 35.39 10.85
N LEU A 393 -5.27 35.08 9.84
CA LEU A 393 -4.84 34.51 8.54
C LEU A 393 -5.07 35.47 7.38
N ALA A 394 -5.50 36.71 7.64
CA ALA A 394 -5.73 37.69 6.58
C ALA A 394 -4.48 37.82 5.69
N GLY A 395 -4.66 37.78 4.38
CA GLY A 395 -3.57 37.84 3.41
C GLY A 395 -2.75 36.57 3.21
N THR A 396 -3.07 35.48 3.92
CA THR A 396 -2.39 34.18 3.69
C THR A 396 -2.70 33.64 2.29
N LYS A 397 -1.65 33.23 1.57
CA LYS A 397 -1.76 32.61 0.24
C LYS A 397 -1.64 31.12 0.35
N PHE A 398 -2.72 30.41 0.05
CA PHE A 398 -2.72 28.95 -0.11
C PHE A 398 -2.58 28.57 -1.58
N TYR A 399 -3.34 29.22 -2.46
CA TYR A 399 -3.30 29.00 -3.89
C TYR A 399 -2.42 30.03 -4.58
N GLU A 400 -1.46 29.56 -5.36
CA GLU A 400 -0.56 30.36 -6.19
C GLU A 400 -0.64 29.83 -7.63
N PRO A 401 -1.25 30.58 -8.57
CA PRO A 401 -1.40 30.16 -9.95
C PRO A 401 -0.05 29.92 -10.63
N ASN A 402 0.10 28.82 -11.34
CA ASN A 402 1.27 28.56 -12.18
C ASN A 402 1.15 29.34 -13.50
N THR A 403 1.70 30.53 -13.56
CA THR A 403 1.62 31.40 -14.76
C THR A 403 2.42 30.87 -15.97
N GLY A 404 3.16 29.78 -15.82
CA GLY A 404 3.84 29.10 -16.91
C GLY A 404 2.88 28.40 -17.91
N ASN A 405 1.59 28.30 -17.59
CA ASN A 405 0.55 27.81 -18.51
C ASN A 405 -0.53 28.85 -18.75
N ALA A 406 -1.13 28.84 -19.94
CA ALA A 406 -2.07 29.86 -20.39
C ALA A 406 -3.36 29.92 -19.54
N THR A 407 -3.83 28.80 -19.01
CA THR A 407 -5.07 28.73 -18.22
C THR A 407 -4.88 29.43 -16.88
N GLU A 408 -3.84 29.10 -16.15
CA GLU A 408 -3.59 29.69 -14.84
C GLU A 408 -3.02 31.13 -14.95
N ALA A 409 -2.38 31.50 -16.06
CA ALA A 409 -2.02 32.88 -16.33
C ALA A 409 -3.27 33.78 -16.35
N LYS A 410 -4.37 33.33 -17.00
CA LYS A 410 -5.66 34.04 -16.99
C LYS A 410 -6.31 34.08 -15.60
N ILE A 411 -6.18 32.99 -14.83
CA ILE A 411 -6.65 32.97 -13.44
C ILE A 411 -5.88 33.98 -12.60
N ALA A 412 -4.55 34.05 -12.74
CA ALA A 412 -3.71 35.01 -12.04
C ALA A 412 -4.06 36.48 -12.38
N GLU A 413 -4.33 36.76 -13.68
CA GLU A 413 -4.77 38.05 -14.12
C GLU A 413 -6.09 38.45 -13.46
N ARG A 414 -7.10 37.55 -13.52
CA ARG A 414 -8.39 37.80 -12.88
C ARG A 414 -8.28 37.97 -11.36
N MET A 415 -7.45 37.19 -10.69
CA MET A 415 -7.22 37.38 -9.26
C MET A 415 -6.61 38.75 -8.96
N ARG A 416 -5.66 39.25 -9.76
CA ARG A 416 -5.09 40.58 -9.62
C ARG A 416 -6.11 41.69 -9.84
N GLU A 417 -6.97 41.57 -10.84
CA GLU A 417 -8.07 42.51 -11.09
C GLU A 417 -9.02 42.62 -9.90
N LEU A 418 -9.42 41.49 -9.32
CA LEU A 418 -10.38 41.45 -8.23
C LEU A 418 -9.77 41.86 -6.89
N TRP A 419 -8.62 41.28 -6.55
CA TRP A 419 -8.03 41.38 -5.18
C TRP A 419 -6.90 42.43 -5.07
N ARG A 420 -6.47 43.02 -6.18
CA ARG A 420 -5.42 44.03 -6.25
C ARG A 420 -4.20 43.66 -5.39
N ASP A 421 -4.03 44.34 -4.23
CA ASP A 421 -2.88 44.20 -3.36
C ASP A 421 -2.97 43.05 -2.34
N LYS A 422 -4.15 42.50 -2.14
CA LYS A 422 -4.37 41.48 -1.11
C LYS A 422 -3.52 40.23 -1.32
N TYR A 423 -3.27 39.87 -2.60
CA TYR A 423 -2.51 38.69 -2.96
C TYR A 423 -1.32 39.04 -3.88
N LYS A 424 -0.66 40.18 -3.62
CA LYS A 424 0.60 40.55 -4.28
C LYS A 424 1.79 39.70 -3.87
#